data_2f9b348a85b28bd0d9ecbe3ac10f50a7
#
_entry.id   2f9b348a85b28bd0d9ecbe3ac10f50a7
#
_cell.length_a   1.000
_cell.length_b   1.000
_cell.length_c   1.000
_cell.angle_alpha   90.00
_cell.angle_beta   90.00
_cell.angle_gamma   90.00
#
_symmetry.space_group_name_H-M   'P 1'
#
loop_
_entity.id
_entity.type
_entity.pdbx_description
1 polymer ?
#
loop_
_entity_poly.entity_id
_entity_poly.type
_entity_poly.pdbx_seq_one_letter_code
_entity_poly.pdbx_strand_id
1 'polypeptide(L)'
;MKKKSIKLLLITALTLSSSLIFAQYPNIPPDVKKASDDMMKEATRQSDLAWEKAKPIIAQEAKQGKPYIPWAGRPTDLPQSSLLVFPGAEGGGAYSFGGRGGRVIVVKNLNDSGPGSLRDACEQGGARIVVFNVAGIIRIKTPLIIRAPYITIAGQTAPGDGVCVAGESVWINTHDVVVRFMRFRRGETFVGRRDDAIGGNPVGNIMIDHVSASWGLDENMSMYRHMYNDSTGKIEDKLGTVNITIQNSIFSEALDTWNHAFGSTLGGENCTFMRNLWADNGARNPSIGWNGIFNFANNVIFNWNNRSTDGGDYTALYNIINNYYKPGPVTNLKDPISYRILKPESGRSKLPYVVFGRAYVSGNIIEGNDRVSKNNWDGGVQLEDKKGELMSFEKAKPYFEAMRVDEAFPMAKITILPTLQAHKYVLTNVGATLPKRDPVDTRVIEQVKTGKIKYLENVKLPEKDFEHRRLPLDSYKMGIITDISQVGGYPEYKGTPYVDSDDDGMPDSYEIKVGLNPKDASDATKVAKSKYTNIEEYLNSVVPVSIVKPN
;
A
#
# COMPACT_ATOMS: atom_id res chain seq x y z
N MET A 1 -72.82 28.64 -37.96
CA MET A 1 -71.32 28.69 -37.99
C MET A 1 -70.80 28.48 -36.57
N LYS A 2 -70.27 27.29 -36.21
CA LYS A 2 -69.72 26.96 -34.88
C LYS A 2 -68.24 26.82 -35.01
N LYS A 3 -67.46 27.69 -34.38
CA LYS A 3 -66.00 27.63 -34.25
C LYS A 3 -65.64 26.54 -33.23
N LYS A 4 -64.91 25.50 -33.63
CA LYS A 4 -64.27 24.54 -32.73
C LYS A 4 -62.89 25.05 -32.35
N SER A 5 -62.68 25.30 -31.05
CA SER A 5 -61.39 25.57 -30.47
C SER A 5 -60.61 24.27 -30.25
N ILE A 6 -59.47 24.12 -30.88
CA ILE A 6 -58.53 23.03 -30.63
C ILE A 6 -57.60 23.45 -29.45
N LYS A 7 -57.73 22.75 -28.31
CA LYS A 7 -56.78 22.86 -27.20
C LYS A 7 -55.55 22.03 -27.54
N LEU A 8 -54.42 22.69 -27.71
CA LEU A 8 -53.11 22.08 -27.87
C LEU A 8 -52.60 21.67 -26.46
N LEU A 9 -52.52 20.39 -26.22
CA LEU A 9 -51.91 19.82 -25.00
C LEU A 9 -50.39 19.79 -25.22
N LEU A 10 -49.63 20.66 -24.53
CA LEU A 10 -48.19 20.54 -24.43
C LEU A 10 -47.86 19.43 -23.44
N ILE A 11 -47.41 18.28 -23.94
CA ILE A 11 -46.79 17.25 -23.12
C ILE A 11 -45.32 17.60 -22.99
N THR A 12 -44.93 18.13 -21.84
CA THR A 12 -43.52 18.29 -21.45
C THR A 12 -43.01 16.92 -21.03
N ALA A 13 -42.29 16.29 -21.93
CA ALA A 13 -41.52 15.06 -21.60
C ALA A 13 -40.34 15.50 -20.73
N LEU A 14 -40.43 15.28 -19.42
CA LEU A 14 -39.28 15.25 -18.54
C LEU A 14 -38.47 13.99 -18.89
N THR A 15 -37.41 14.14 -19.67
CA THR A 15 -36.37 13.15 -19.79
C THR A 15 -35.56 13.15 -18.50
N LEU A 16 -35.89 12.25 -17.57
CA LEU A 16 -34.97 11.84 -16.53
C LEU A 16 -33.79 11.14 -17.20
N SER A 17 -32.72 11.88 -17.47
CA SER A 17 -31.43 11.29 -17.75
C SER A 17 -30.94 10.65 -16.45
N SER A 18 -31.14 9.33 -16.33
CA SER A 18 -30.39 8.51 -15.38
C SER A 18 -28.91 8.60 -15.78
N SER A 19 -28.19 9.52 -15.17
CA SER A 19 -26.73 9.52 -15.21
C SER A 19 -26.26 8.24 -14.53
N LEU A 20 -25.95 7.23 -15.34
CA LEU A 20 -25.08 6.14 -14.95
C LEU A 20 -23.78 6.81 -14.45
N ILE A 21 -23.61 6.82 -13.14
CA ILE A 21 -22.35 7.26 -12.51
C ILE A 21 -21.33 6.15 -12.77
N PHE A 22 -20.85 6.07 -14.01
CA PHE A 22 -19.50 5.61 -14.22
C PHE A 22 -18.62 6.67 -13.54
N ALA A 23 -17.66 6.24 -12.73
CA ALA A 23 -16.62 7.13 -12.22
C ALA A 23 -15.91 7.71 -13.46
N GLN A 24 -16.41 8.81 -13.96
CA GLN A 24 -15.90 9.47 -15.14
C GLN A 24 -14.63 10.16 -14.68
N TYR A 25 -13.49 9.66 -15.17
CA TYR A 25 -12.22 10.33 -14.91
C TYR A 25 -12.36 11.78 -15.37
N PRO A 26 -11.88 12.74 -14.56
CA PRO A 26 -11.96 14.14 -14.95
C PRO A 26 -11.22 14.39 -16.25
N ASN A 27 -11.72 15.32 -17.06
CA ASN A 27 -11.00 15.79 -18.22
C ASN A 27 -9.81 16.63 -17.77
N ILE A 28 -8.61 16.13 -18.07
CA ILE A 28 -7.36 16.80 -17.74
C ILE A 28 -7.06 17.80 -18.86
N PRO A 29 -6.65 19.04 -18.54
CA PRO A 29 -6.20 20.00 -19.53
C PRO A 29 -5.11 19.40 -20.44
N PRO A 30 -5.15 19.64 -21.77
CA PRO A 30 -4.22 19.00 -22.71
C PRO A 30 -2.74 19.28 -22.44
N ASP A 31 -2.43 20.48 -21.95
CA ASP A 31 -1.08 20.91 -21.55
C ASP A 31 -0.58 20.17 -20.31
N VAL A 32 -1.43 20.04 -19.29
CA VAL A 32 -1.15 19.25 -18.06
C VAL A 32 -0.94 17.78 -18.43
N LYS A 33 -1.81 17.22 -19.28
CA LYS A 33 -1.66 15.85 -19.78
C LYS A 33 -0.35 15.69 -20.54
N LYS A 34 -0.01 16.61 -21.42
CA LYS A 34 1.24 16.57 -22.19
C LYS A 34 2.46 16.61 -21.28
N ALA A 35 2.48 17.48 -20.29
CA ALA A 35 3.57 17.55 -19.30
C ALA A 35 3.73 16.22 -18.55
N SER A 36 2.62 15.58 -18.15
CA SER A 36 2.63 14.25 -17.55
C SER A 36 3.18 13.18 -18.48
N ASP A 37 2.71 13.15 -19.72
CA ASP A 37 3.16 12.18 -20.72
C ASP A 37 4.68 12.35 -21.03
N ASP A 38 5.17 13.58 -21.10
CA ASP A 38 6.59 13.86 -21.34
C ASP A 38 7.46 13.45 -20.15
N MET A 39 7.02 13.69 -18.92
CA MET A 39 7.67 13.21 -17.70
C MET A 39 7.74 11.67 -17.70
N MET A 40 6.64 10.99 -18.05
CA MET A 40 6.60 9.53 -18.08
C MET A 40 7.49 8.94 -19.17
N LYS A 41 7.59 9.58 -20.34
CA LYS A 41 8.56 9.18 -21.38
C LYS A 41 9.99 9.24 -20.86
N GLU A 42 10.35 10.32 -20.15
CA GLU A 42 11.70 10.45 -19.59
C GLU A 42 11.95 9.44 -18.47
N ALA A 43 10.99 9.23 -17.55
CA ALA A 43 11.08 8.20 -16.52
C ALA A 43 11.27 6.79 -17.13
N THR A 44 10.50 6.47 -18.17
CA THR A 44 10.60 5.19 -18.88
C THR A 44 11.96 5.06 -19.54
N ARG A 45 12.42 6.10 -20.26
CA ARG A 45 13.74 6.09 -20.92
C ARG A 45 14.89 5.86 -19.92
N GLN A 46 14.86 6.53 -18.76
CA GLN A 46 15.86 6.33 -17.70
C GLN A 46 15.81 4.91 -17.15
N SER A 47 14.62 4.43 -16.84
CA SER A 47 14.41 3.06 -16.37
C SER A 47 14.84 2.00 -17.39
N ASP A 48 14.64 2.24 -18.70
CA ASP A 48 15.08 1.32 -19.74
C ASP A 48 16.61 1.27 -19.87
N LEU A 49 17.28 2.41 -19.76
CA LEU A 49 18.75 2.46 -19.74
C LEU A 49 19.34 1.70 -18.54
N ALA A 50 18.73 1.85 -17.37
CA ALA A 50 19.14 1.10 -16.17
C ALA A 50 18.87 -0.40 -16.34
N TRP A 51 17.71 -0.75 -16.91
CA TRP A 51 17.31 -2.13 -17.18
C TRP A 51 18.26 -2.84 -18.14
N GLU A 52 18.70 -2.19 -19.24
CA GLU A 52 19.66 -2.77 -20.16
C GLU A 52 21.00 -3.11 -19.48
N LYS A 53 21.44 -2.31 -18.51
CA LYS A 53 22.62 -2.61 -17.69
C LYS A 53 22.38 -3.75 -16.69
N ALA A 54 21.14 -3.88 -16.19
CA ALA A 54 20.78 -4.90 -15.22
C ALA A 54 20.63 -6.30 -15.83
N LYS A 55 20.13 -6.41 -17.09
CA LYS A 55 19.86 -7.68 -17.78
C LYS A 55 21.00 -8.70 -17.75
N PRO A 56 22.26 -8.37 -18.11
CA PRO A 56 23.34 -9.35 -18.09
C PRO A 56 23.64 -9.88 -16.68
N ILE A 57 23.49 -9.05 -15.64
CA ILE A 57 23.69 -9.45 -14.25
C ILE A 57 22.59 -10.42 -13.84
N ILE A 58 21.32 -10.08 -14.14
CA ILE A 58 20.16 -10.94 -13.87
C ILE A 58 20.29 -12.29 -14.57
N ALA A 59 20.74 -12.30 -15.84
CA ALA A 59 20.98 -13.54 -16.60
C ALA A 59 22.08 -14.41 -15.99
N GLN A 60 23.11 -13.81 -15.39
CA GLN A 60 24.15 -14.51 -14.67
C GLN A 60 23.63 -15.09 -13.36
N GLU A 61 22.88 -14.33 -12.56
CA GLU A 61 22.29 -14.76 -11.29
C GLU A 61 21.24 -15.86 -11.47
N ALA A 62 20.52 -15.84 -12.60
CA ALA A 62 19.58 -16.91 -12.93
C ALA A 62 20.29 -18.29 -13.01
N LYS A 63 21.52 -18.34 -13.55
CA LYS A 63 22.36 -19.55 -13.58
C LYS A 63 22.83 -19.98 -12.18
N GLN A 64 22.78 -19.10 -11.20
CA GLN A 64 23.14 -19.32 -9.81
C GLN A 64 21.93 -19.59 -8.90
N GLY A 65 20.75 -19.83 -9.49
CA GLY A 65 19.54 -20.16 -8.75
C GLY A 65 18.68 -18.97 -8.33
N LYS A 66 18.93 -17.78 -8.91
CA LYS A 66 18.09 -16.58 -8.72
C LYS A 66 17.43 -16.15 -10.05
N PRO A 67 16.44 -16.89 -10.55
CA PRO A 67 15.81 -16.60 -11.83
C PRO A 67 14.94 -15.35 -11.76
N TYR A 68 14.82 -14.63 -12.87
CA TYR A 68 13.83 -13.58 -13.05
C TYR A 68 12.56 -14.17 -13.67
N ILE A 69 11.43 -14.07 -12.95
CA ILE A 69 10.16 -14.72 -13.29
C ILE A 69 9.03 -13.67 -13.33
N PRO A 70 8.98 -12.79 -14.35
CA PRO A 70 8.00 -11.72 -14.42
C PRO A 70 6.57 -12.21 -14.73
N TRP A 71 6.41 -13.47 -15.15
CA TRP A 71 5.15 -14.11 -15.54
C TRP A 71 4.47 -14.88 -14.41
N ALA A 72 5.00 -14.86 -13.18
CA ALA A 72 4.44 -15.62 -12.07
C ALA A 72 3.01 -15.16 -11.76
N GLY A 73 2.07 -16.08 -11.79
CA GLY A 73 0.64 -15.85 -11.49
C GLY A 73 0.09 -16.80 -10.40
N ARG A 74 0.91 -17.76 -9.93
CA ARG A 74 0.59 -18.69 -8.85
C ARG A 74 1.70 -18.70 -7.79
N PRO A 75 1.37 -18.95 -6.52
CA PRO A 75 2.36 -19.01 -5.44
C PRO A 75 3.57 -19.92 -5.71
N THR A 76 3.34 -21.02 -6.42
CA THR A 76 4.37 -22.02 -6.78
C THR A 76 5.25 -21.63 -7.95
N ASP A 77 4.91 -20.58 -8.68
CA ASP A 77 5.71 -20.12 -9.82
C ASP A 77 7.01 -19.44 -9.36
N LEU A 78 7.03 -18.90 -8.15
CA LEU A 78 8.20 -18.26 -7.55
C LEU A 78 8.87 -19.17 -6.52
N PRO A 79 10.18 -19.44 -6.65
CA PRO A 79 10.94 -20.11 -5.60
C PRO A 79 10.92 -19.28 -4.31
N GLN A 80 10.88 -19.94 -3.16
CA GLN A 80 10.93 -19.30 -1.86
C GLN A 80 12.19 -19.72 -1.09
N SER A 81 12.67 -18.83 -0.22
CA SER A 81 13.77 -19.10 0.69
C SER A 81 13.35 -20.15 1.73
N SER A 82 14.30 -20.98 2.17
CA SER A 82 14.09 -21.88 3.32
C SER A 82 14.20 -21.16 4.67
N LEU A 83 14.69 -19.92 4.68
CA LEU A 83 14.85 -19.08 5.86
C LEU A 83 13.88 -17.89 5.78
N LEU A 84 13.24 -17.55 6.90
CA LEU A 84 12.43 -16.33 6.98
C LEU A 84 13.23 -15.11 6.51
N VAL A 85 12.55 -14.15 5.91
CA VAL A 85 13.19 -12.92 5.41
C VAL A 85 13.84 -12.11 6.54
N PHE A 86 13.28 -12.18 7.74
CA PHE A 86 13.85 -11.73 9.01
C PHE A 86 13.14 -12.46 10.16
N PRO A 87 13.72 -12.52 11.38
CA PRO A 87 13.08 -13.15 12.54
C PRO A 87 11.70 -12.54 12.82
N GLY A 88 10.67 -13.38 12.90
CA GLY A 88 9.30 -12.95 13.15
C GLY A 88 8.51 -12.50 11.91
N ALA A 89 9.04 -12.66 10.69
CA ALA A 89 8.27 -12.49 9.47
C ALA A 89 7.14 -13.53 9.37
N GLU A 90 5.95 -13.10 8.97
CA GLU A 90 4.75 -13.94 8.87
C GLU A 90 4.03 -13.70 7.52
N GLY A 91 3.09 -14.59 7.19
CA GLY A 91 2.26 -14.46 6.00
C GLY A 91 2.92 -14.92 4.70
N GLY A 92 2.28 -14.65 3.56
CA GLY A 92 2.69 -15.16 2.25
C GLY A 92 4.07 -14.71 1.80
N GLY A 93 4.49 -13.48 2.16
CA GLY A 93 5.79 -12.92 1.81
C GLY A 93 6.93 -13.29 2.77
N ALA A 94 6.68 -14.09 3.81
CA ALA A 94 7.64 -14.37 4.86
C ALA A 94 8.94 -15.07 4.39
N TYR A 95 8.89 -15.75 3.25
CA TYR A 95 10.00 -16.48 2.67
C TYR A 95 10.55 -15.85 1.38
N SER A 96 10.33 -14.56 1.17
CA SER A 96 11.03 -13.80 0.14
C SER A 96 12.54 -13.88 0.33
N PHE A 97 13.28 -13.92 -0.75
CA PHE A 97 14.74 -13.80 -0.66
C PHE A 97 15.17 -12.37 -0.35
N GLY A 98 14.41 -11.38 -0.84
CA GLY A 98 14.90 -10.02 -0.83
C GLY A 98 16.30 -9.93 -1.44
N GLY A 99 17.15 -9.10 -0.89
CA GLY A 99 18.55 -8.96 -1.32
C GLY A 99 19.54 -9.95 -0.75
N ARG A 100 19.07 -11.01 -0.06
CA ARG A 100 19.94 -11.97 0.66
C ARG A 100 21.06 -12.52 -0.20
N GLY A 101 22.29 -12.48 0.36
CA GLY A 101 23.50 -12.97 -0.30
C GLY A 101 23.95 -12.11 -1.49
N GLY A 102 23.35 -10.94 -1.66
CA GLY A 102 23.76 -9.94 -2.63
C GLY A 102 24.71 -8.90 -2.02
N ARG A 103 25.15 -7.96 -2.85
CA ARG A 103 25.99 -6.85 -2.41
C ARG A 103 25.23 -5.88 -1.53
N VAL A 104 25.94 -5.18 -0.67
CA VAL A 104 25.41 -4.05 0.10
C VAL A 104 25.62 -2.76 -0.69
N ILE A 105 24.61 -1.89 -0.73
CA ILE A 105 24.68 -0.57 -1.37
C ILE A 105 24.28 0.48 -0.34
N VAL A 106 25.20 1.38 -0.02
CA VAL A 106 24.98 2.44 0.96
C VAL A 106 24.47 3.70 0.25
N VAL A 107 23.27 4.14 0.61
CA VAL A 107 22.73 5.45 0.19
C VAL A 107 23.37 6.54 1.05
N LYS A 108 24.13 7.44 0.40
CA LYS A 108 24.97 8.45 1.06
C LYS A 108 24.51 9.88 0.85
N ASN A 109 23.55 10.10 -0.04
CA ASN A 109 23.04 11.43 -0.33
C ASN A 109 21.53 11.41 -0.63
N LEU A 110 20.93 12.59 -0.62
CA LEU A 110 19.49 12.81 -0.84
C LEU A 110 19.14 13.18 -2.28
N ASN A 111 20.08 13.02 -3.22
CA ASN A 111 19.88 13.36 -4.61
C ASN A 111 18.81 12.47 -5.26
N ASP A 112 18.10 13.02 -6.23
CA ASP A 112 17.13 12.27 -7.04
C ASP A 112 17.79 11.12 -7.80
N SER A 113 19.02 11.32 -8.31
CA SER A 113 19.73 10.33 -9.14
C SER A 113 21.25 10.49 -9.01
N GLY A 114 21.99 9.57 -9.61
CA GLY A 114 23.44 9.53 -9.63
C GLY A 114 24.04 8.70 -8.49
N PRO A 115 25.37 8.55 -8.46
CA PRO A 115 26.06 7.67 -7.52
C PRO A 115 25.72 7.97 -6.06
N GLY A 116 25.43 6.93 -5.28
CA GLY A 116 25.09 7.02 -3.86
C GLY A 116 23.68 7.51 -3.57
N SER A 117 22.81 7.71 -4.59
CA SER A 117 21.40 8.00 -4.42
C SER A 117 20.58 6.72 -4.26
N LEU A 118 19.36 6.85 -3.70
CA LEU A 118 18.40 5.74 -3.61
C LEU A 118 18.03 5.19 -5.00
N ARG A 119 17.82 6.07 -5.98
CA ARG A 119 17.49 5.65 -7.35
C ARG A 119 18.61 4.79 -7.94
N ASP A 120 19.85 5.20 -7.83
CA ASP A 120 20.99 4.42 -8.30
C ASP A 120 21.01 3.02 -7.67
N ALA A 121 20.80 2.92 -6.35
CA ALA A 121 20.74 1.63 -5.65
C ALA A 121 19.55 0.75 -6.11
N CYS A 122 18.37 1.34 -6.34
CA CYS A 122 17.16 0.61 -6.71
C CYS A 122 17.15 0.15 -8.18
N GLU A 123 17.73 0.92 -9.08
CA GLU A 123 17.71 0.63 -10.52
C GLU A 123 18.83 -0.33 -10.97
N GLN A 124 19.79 -0.64 -10.11
CA GLN A 124 20.83 -1.62 -10.40
C GLN A 124 20.26 -3.05 -10.48
N GLY A 125 20.92 -3.92 -11.28
CA GLY A 125 20.63 -5.35 -11.32
C GLY A 125 21.38 -6.15 -10.27
N GLY A 126 20.93 -7.38 -10.06
CA GLY A 126 21.52 -8.33 -9.11
C GLY A 126 21.00 -8.19 -7.69
N ALA A 127 21.17 -9.26 -6.90
CA ALA A 127 20.76 -9.26 -5.52
C ALA A 127 21.50 -8.19 -4.71
N ARG A 128 20.74 -7.40 -3.93
CA ARG A 128 21.28 -6.23 -3.22
C ARG A 128 20.50 -5.87 -1.97
N ILE A 129 21.22 -5.43 -0.96
CA ILE A 129 20.68 -4.87 0.28
C ILE A 129 21.01 -3.38 0.28
N VAL A 130 19.98 -2.54 0.29
CA VAL A 130 20.10 -1.08 0.29
C VAL A 130 19.96 -0.59 1.72
N VAL A 131 20.99 0.05 2.23
CA VAL A 131 21.07 0.66 3.56
C VAL A 131 21.33 2.16 3.45
N PHE A 132 21.12 2.90 4.51
CA PHE A 132 21.18 4.36 4.49
C PHE A 132 22.20 4.88 5.51
N ASN A 133 23.16 5.67 5.05
CA ASN A 133 24.04 6.47 5.90
C ASN A 133 23.81 7.97 5.68
N VAL A 134 22.54 8.35 5.55
CA VAL A 134 22.06 9.73 5.38
C VAL A 134 20.67 9.85 6.00
N ALA A 135 20.35 11.02 6.55
CA ALA A 135 19.00 11.37 7.00
C ALA A 135 18.47 12.56 6.21
N GLY A 136 17.15 12.55 5.91
CA GLY A 136 16.53 13.64 5.18
C GLY A 136 15.43 13.22 4.23
N ILE A 137 15.01 14.16 3.37
CA ILE A 137 14.00 13.94 2.35
C ILE A 137 14.68 13.71 0.99
N ILE A 138 14.51 12.54 0.44
CA ILE A 138 14.91 12.20 -0.94
C ILE A 138 13.77 12.63 -1.86
N ARG A 139 13.95 13.78 -2.54
CA ARG A 139 12.93 14.31 -3.46
C ARG A 139 13.19 13.79 -4.87
N ILE A 140 12.38 12.82 -5.27
CA ILE A 140 12.42 12.27 -6.63
C ILE A 140 11.54 13.11 -7.55
N LYS A 141 12.03 13.39 -8.77
CA LYS A 141 11.37 14.24 -9.78
C LYS A 141 10.60 13.45 -10.82
N THR A 142 10.88 12.16 -10.93
CA THR A 142 10.19 11.20 -11.78
C THR A 142 9.94 9.93 -10.98
N PRO A 143 8.96 9.11 -11.32
CA PRO A 143 8.75 7.83 -10.65
C PRO A 143 10.03 7.01 -10.54
N LEU A 144 10.26 6.44 -9.35
CA LEU A 144 11.33 5.47 -9.13
C LEU A 144 10.81 4.08 -9.45
N ILE A 145 11.39 3.42 -10.46
CA ILE A 145 10.88 2.14 -10.96
C ILE A 145 11.85 1.00 -10.62
N ILE A 146 11.48 0.15 -9.69
CA ILE A 146 12.26 -1.03 -9.28
C ILE A 146 11.89 -2.19 -10.20
N ARG A 147 12.76 -2.55 -11.15
CA ARG A 147 12.53 -3.61 -12.16
C ARG A 147 13.32 -4.88 -11.88
N ALA A 148 14.52 -4.76 -11.32
CA ALA A 148 15.36 -5.91 -11.04
C ALA A 148 14.95 -6.57 -9.71
N PRO A 149 14.80 -7.92 -9.68
CA PRO A 149 14.42 -8.66 -8.48
C PRO A 149 15.53 -8.70 -7.44
N TYR A 150 15.24 -9.36 -6.31
CA TYR A 150 16.18 -9.64 -5.22
C TYR A 150 16.73 -8.37 -4.57
N ILE A 151 15.85 -7.54 -4.03
CA ILE A 151 16.23 -6.31 -3.34
C ILE A 151 15.63 -6.25 -1.92
N THR A 152 16.46 -5.81 -0.96
CA THR A 152 16.02 -5.36 0.38
C THR A 152 16.32 -3.89 0.55
N ILE A 153 15.33 -3.08 0.96
CA ILE A 153 15.47 -1.65 1.29
C ILE A 153 15.23 -1.49 2.78
N ALA A 154 16.27 -1.13 3.52
CA ALA A 154 16.32 -1.16 4.98
C ALA A 154 16.37 0.24 5.59
N GLY A 155 15.22 0.94 5.67
CA GLY A 155 15.13 2.31 6.20
C GLY A 155 15.54 2.46 7.66
N GLN A 156 15.49 1.38 8.46
CA GLN A 156 15.90 1.38 9.87
C GLN A 156 17.41 1.66 10.10
N THR A 157 18.21 1.57 9.04
CA THR A 157 19.66 1.85 9.12
C THR A 157 20.00 3.33 9.05
N ALA A 158 19.06 4.16 8.59
CA ALA A 158 19.31 5.60 8.45
C ALA A 158 19.60 6.24 9.81
N PRO A 159 20.55 7.20 9.87
CA PRO A 159 20.85 7.90 11.12
C PRO A 159 19.72 8.86 11.54
N GLY A 160 19.72 9.25 12.83
CA GLY A 160 18.90 10.31 13.38
C GLY A 160 17.39 10.11 13.22
N ASP A 161 16.72 10.99 12.48
CA ASP A 161 15.27 10.96 12.24
C ASP A 161 14.90 10.05 11.05
N GLY A 162 15.87 9.48 10.32
CA GLY A 162 15.65 8.58 9.20
C GLY A 162 15.48 9.28 7.86
N VAL A 163 14.94 8.54 6.89
CA VAL A 163 14.72 9.01 5.51
C VAL A 163 13.25 9.00 5.13
N CYS A 164 12.89 9.89 4.19
CA CYS A 164 11.58 9.94 3.55
C CYS A 164 11.76 10.12 2.04
N VAL A 165 11.08 9.32 1.24
CA VAL A 165 10.96 9.51 -0.22
C VAL A 165 9.75 10.37 -0.49
N ALA A 166 9.94 11.44 -1.26
CA ALA A 166 8.90 12.44 -1.54
C ALA A 166 8.92 12.88 -3.01
N GLY A 167 7.82 13.48 -3.46
CA GLY A 167 7.71 14.13 -4.76
C GLY A 167 7.01 13.29 -5.81
N GLU A 168 7.44 12.07 -6.03
CA GLU A 168 6.86 11.17 -7.01
C GLU A 168 6.64 9.76 -6.46
N SER A 169 5.97 8.92 -7.23
CA SER A 169 5.62 7.55 -6.88
C SER A 169 6.82 6.60 -6.93
N VAL A 170 6.82 5.57 -6.09
CA VAL A 170 7.77 4.45 -6.17
C VAL A 170 7.03 3.21 -6.69
N TRP A 171 7.53 2.61 -7.76
CA TRP A 171 6.92 1.46 -8.41
C TRP A 171 7.75 0.20 -8.23
N ILE A 172 7.14 -0.83 -7.67
CA ILE A 172 7.68 -2.17 -7.59
C ILE A 172 7.14 -2.97 -8.77
N ASN A 173 8.00 -3.23 -9.77
CA ASN A 173 7.64 -3.93 -11.01
C ASN A 173 8.41 -5.25 -11.13
N THR A 174 8.52 -6.00 -10.04
CA THR A 174 9.33 -7.21 -9.97
C THR A 174 8.91 -8.11 -8.82
N HIS A 175 9.71 -9.14 -8.52
CA HIS A 175 9.54 -10.06 -7.40
C HIS A 175 10.73 -10.04 -6.44
N ASP A 176 10.59 -10.71 -5.29
CA ASP A 176 11.60 -10.81 -4.24
C ASP A 176 12.08 -9.44 -3.75
N VAL A 177 11.12 -8.67 -3.24
CA VAL A 177 11.32 -7.31 -2.73
C VAL A 177 10.98 -7.26 -1.24
N VAL A 178 11.89 -6.70 -0.46
CA VAL A 178 11.69 -6.44 0.97
C VAL A 178 11.86 -4.96 1.23
N VAL A 179 10.86 -4.32 1.83
CA VAL A 179 10.93 -2.91 2.22
C VAL A 179 10.58 -2.79 3.69
N ARG A 180 11.49 -2.23 4.49
CA ARG A 180 11.29 -2.07 5.93
C ARG A 180 11.58 -0.65 6.40
N PHE A 181 10.74 -0.13 7.29
CA PHE A 181 10.89 1.16 7.99
C PHE A 181 11.11 2.36 7.06
N MET A 182 10.55 2.32 5.86
CA MET A 182 10.60 3.40 4.88
C MET A 182 9.37 4.29 4.98
N ARG A 183 9.54 5.56 4.61
CA ARG A 183 8.46 6.53 4.44
C ARG A 183 8.35 6.92 2.97
N PHE A 184 7.16 6.77 2.42
CA PHE A 184 6.80 7.19 1.07
C PHE A 184 5.69 8.22 1.17
N ARG A 185 6.03 9.48 0.96
CA ARG A 185 5.11 10.61 1.06
C ARG A 185 5.10 11.34 -0.26
N ARG A 186 4.24 10.87 -1.17
CA ARG A 186 4.18 11.37 -2.53
C ARG A 186 4.00 12.89 -2.55
N GLY A 187 3.00 13.40 -1.83
CA GLY A 187 2.70 14.83 -1.78
C GLY A 187 2.34 15.39 -3.16
N GLU A 188 2.24 16.72 -3.22
CA GLU A 188 1.87 17.41 -4.46
C GLU A 188 3.04 18.21 -5.01
N THR A 189 3.90 17.58 -5.79
CA THR A 189 4.91 18.28 -6.59
C THR A 189 4.46 18.44 -8.05
N PHE A 190 3.65 17.49 -8.53
CA PHE A 190 3.05 17.51 -9.84
C PHE A 190 1.74 16.72 -9.82
N VAL A 191 0.64 17.33 -10.24
CA VAL A 191 -0.69 16.76 -10.12
C VAL A 191 -1.32 16.32 -11.45
N GLY A 192 -0.61 16.42 -12.55
CA GLY A 192 -1.08 16.02 -13.88
C GLY A 192 -1.25 14.50 -14.06
N ARG A 193 -0.82 13.70 -13.08
CA ARG A 193 -0.98 12.25 -13.08
C ARG A 193 -1.46 11.77 -11.72
N ARG A 194 -2.43 10.88 -11.74
CA ARG A 194 -2.94 10.16 -10.59
C ARG A 194 -2.10 8.91 -10.36
N ASP A 195 -1.42 8.83 -9.23
CA ASP A 195 -0.60 7.69 -8.84
C ASP A 195 -0.51 7.50 -7.32
N ASP A 196 -0.06 6.31 -6.92
CA ASP A 196 0.10 5.92 -5.52
C ASP A 196 1.39 6.52 -4.94
N ALA A 197 1.47 6.58 -3.60
CA ALA A 197 2.75 6.88 -2.96
C ALA A 197 3.77 5.76 -3.19
N ILE A 198 3.31 4.49 -3.11
CA ILE A 198 4.06 3.30 -3.51
C ILE A 198 3.11 2.26 -4.10
N GLY A 199 3.51 1.60 -5.19
CA GLY A 199 2.65 0.60 -5.86
C GLY A 199 3.31 -0.01 -7.07
N GLY A 200 2.65 0.03 -8.24
CA GLY A 200 3.20 -0.43 -9.51
C GLY A 200 2.61 -1.75 -10.01
N ASN A 201 3.49 -2.62 -10.52
CA ASN A 201 3.16 -3.95 -11.04
C ASN A 201 3.92 -5.05 -10.26
N PRO A 202 3.62 -5.22 -8.96
CA PRO A 202 4.30 -6.19 -8.11
C PRO A 202 3.98 -7.62 -8.53
N VAL A 203 5.01 -8.42 -8.78
CA VAL A 203 4.85 -9.82 -9.21
C VAL A 203 4.60 -10.72 -8.00
N GLY A 204 5.52 -10.78 -7.05
CA GLY A 204 5.35 -11.62 -5.88
C GLY A 204 6.60 -11.80 -5.01
N ASN A 205 6.51 -12.66 -3.98
CA ASN A 205 7.52 -12.80 -2.94
C ASN A 205 7.90 -11.43 -2.34
N ILE A 206 6.91 -10.68 -1.85
CA ILE A 206 7.11 -9.31 -1.36
C ILE A 206 6.80 -9.22 0.12
N MET A 207 7.68 -8.57 0.87
CA MET A 207 7.50 -8.24 2.27
C MET A 207 7.59 -6.73 2.47
N ILE A 208 6.47 -6.12 2.85
CA ILE A 208 6.38 -4.71 3.28
C ILE A 208 6.15 -4.70 4.78
N ASP A 209 7.09 -4.15 5.54
CA ASP A 209 7.06 -4.19 7.00
C ASP A 209 7.39 -2.82 7.60
N HIS A 210 6.52 -2.30 8.48
CA HIS A 210 6.70 -0.99 9.13
C HIS A 210 6.94 0.16 8.13
N VAL A 211 6.15 0.20 7.06
CA VAL A 211 6.19 1.27 6.06
C VAL A 211 5.11 2.31 6.37
N SER A 212 5.42 3.58 6.15
CA SER A 212 4.46 4.68 6.17
C SER A 212 4.27 5.21 4.76
N ALA A 213 3.09 5.03 4.18
CA ALA A 213 2.72 5.57 2.88
C ALA A 213 1.58 6.58 3.04
N SER A 214 1.77 7.79 2.51
CA SER A 214 0.82 8.89 2.64
C SER A 214 0.84 9.81 1.44
N TRP A 215 -0.25 10.59 1.30
CA TRP A 215 -0.35 11.69 0.35
C TRP A 215 -0.27 11.24 -1.12
N GLY A 216 -0.73 10.02 -1.39
CA GLY A 216 -0.92 9.53 -2.76
C GLY A 216 -2.04 10.30 -3.47
N LEU A 217 -1.94 10.42 -4.79
CA LEU A 217 -2.96 11.08 -5.62
C LEU A 217 -4.01 10.10 -6.16
N ASP A 218 -3.75 8.79 -6.13
CA ASP A 218 -4.72 7.70 -6.34
C ASP A 218 -4.95 6.96 -5.01
N GLU A 219 -4.09 6.01 -4.70
CA GLU A 219 -4.01 5.34 -3.43
C GLU A 219 -2.68 5.68 -2.70
N ASN A 220 -2.61 5.32 -1.41
CA ASN A 220 -1.33 5.37 -0.72
C ASN A 220 -0.44 4.18 -1.08
N MET A 221 -1.04 2.97 -1.20
CA MET A 221 -0.31 1.77 -1.62
C MET A 221 -1.26 0.75 -2.27
N SER A 222 -0.91 0.27 -3.47
CA SER A 222 -1.69 -0.77 -4.15
C SER A 222 -0.83 -1.92 -4.64
N MET A 223 -1.19 -3.15 -4.24
CA MET A 223 -0.53 -4.39 -4.64
C MET A 223 -1.58 -5.48 -4.81
N TYR A 224 -2.01 -5.75 -6.03
CA TYR A 224 -3.05 -6.75 -6.30
C TYR A 224 -2.90 -7.44 -7.66
N ARG A 225 -2.07 -6.89 -8.53
CA ARG A 225 -1.89 -7.40 -9.90
C ARG A 225 -0.58 -6.90 -10.50
N HIS A 226 -0.13 -7.58 -11.53
CA HIS A 226 0.88 -7.07 -12.47
C HIS A 226 0.44 -7.34 -13.91
N MET A 227 1.04 -6.60 -14.84
CA MET A 227 0.82 -6.78 -16.25
C MET A 227 2.03 -7.50 -16.82
N TYR A 228 1.79 -8.62 -17.46
CA TYR A 228 2.83 -9.39 -18.14
C TYR A 228 2.58 -9.40 -19.64
N ASN A 229 3.61 -9.07 -20.37
CA ASN A 229 3.60 -9.17 -21.84
C ASN A 229 4.71 -10.16 -22.22
N ASP A 230 4.32 -11.23 -22.90
CA ASP A 230 5.30 -12.11 -23.49
C ASP A 230 6.06 -11.36 -24.61
N SER A 231 7.26 -11.84 -24.97
CA SER A 231 8.12 -11.19 -25.96
C SER A 231 7.49 -11.03 -27.36
N THR A 232 6.29 -11.57 -27.58
CA THR A 232 5.54 -11.47 -28.84
C THR A 232 4.74 -10.18 -28.95
N GLY A 233 4.51 -9.47 -27.84
CA GLY A 233 3.81 -8.19 -27.79
C GLY A 233 2.33 -8.23 -28.17
N LYS A 234 1.73 -9.41 -28.33
CA LYS A 234 0.38 -9.57 -28.88
C LYS A 234 -0.71 -9.57 -27.81
N ILE A 235 -0.41 -9.97 -26.58
CA ILE A 235 -1.37 -10.04 -25.47
C ILE A 235 -0.67 -9.60 -24.19
N GLU A 236 -1.24 -8.61 -23.53
CA GLU A 236 -0.85 -8.24 -22.17
C GLU A 236 -1.77 -8.96 -21.19
N ASP A 237 -1.22 -9.91 -20.44
CA ASP A 237 -1.95 -10.66 -19.44
C ASP A 237 -1.97 -9.92 -18.11
N LYS A 238 -3.15 -9.78 -17.54
CA LYS A 238 -3.35 -9.26 -16.20
C LYS A 238 -3.32 -10.40 -15.19
N LEU A 239 -2.19 -10.57 -14.51
CA LEU A 239 -1.96 -11.60 -13.51
C LEU A 239 -2.13 -11.08 -12.09
N GLY A 240 -2.63 -11.92 -11.18
CA GLY A 240 -2.65 -11.60 -9.75
C GLY A 240 -1.25 -11.60 -9.15
N THR A 241 -1.01 -10.76 -8.14
CA THR A 241 0.22 -10.85 -7.33
C THR A 241 0.21 -12.13 -6.50
N VAL A 242 1.40 -12.62 -6.12
CA VAL A 242 1.52 -13.84 -5.33
C VAL A 242 2.50 -13.70 -4.16
N ASN A 243 2.25 -14.40 -3.06
CA ASN A 243 3.17 -14.45 -1.91
C ASN A 243 3.53 -13.05 -1.38
N ILE A 244 2.55 -12.23 -1.04
CA ILE A 244 2.77 -10.89 -0.49
C ILE A 244 2.39 -10.86 0.99
N THR A 245 3.21 -10.19 1.79
CA THR A 245 2.83 -9.73 3.13
C THR A 245 3.00 -8.22 3.21
N ILE A 246 1.95 -7.53 3.65
CA ILE A 246 2.00 -6.14 4.09
C ILE A 246 1.59 -6.13 5.56
N GLN A 247 2.53 -5.76 6.43
CA GLN A 247 2.31 -5.80 7.87
C GLN A 247 2.81 -4.54 8.57
N ASN A 248 2.23 -4.23 9.72
CA ASN A 248 2.67 -3.18 10.64
C ASN A 248 2.86 -1.80 9.96
N SER A 249 2.08 -1.49 8.93
CA SER A 249 2.27 -0.32 8.07
C SER A 249 1.12 0.69 8.21
N ILE A 250 1.37 1.95 7.87
CA ILE A 250 0.39 3.05 7.87
C ILE A 250 0.10 3.48 6.44
N PHE A 251 -1.20 3.60 6.11
CA PHE A 251 -1.72 4.17 4.86
C PHE A 251 -2.67 5.30 5.22
N SER A 252 -2.22 6.54 5.08
CA SER A 252 -3.00 7.67 5.59
C SER A 252 -3.00 8.89 4.67
N GLU A 253 -4.09 9.65 4.79
CA GLU A 253 -4.21 10.98 4.20
C GLU A 253 -3.92 11.04 2.70
N ALA A 254 -4.45 10.09 1.93
CA ALA A 254 -4.46 10.22 0.47
C ALA A 254 -5.16 11.50 0.06
N LEU A 255 -4.62 12.20 -0.95
CA LEU A 255 -5.07 13.54 -1.32
C LEU A 255 -6.31 13.52 -2.21
N ASP A 256 -7.32 14.33 -1.89
CA ASP A 256 -8.55 14.47 -2.69
C ASP A 256 -8.37 15.44 -3.88
N THR A 257 -7.21 15.42 -4.52
CA THR A 257 -6.91 16.27 -5.66
C THR A 257 -7.48 15.71 -6.97
N TRP A 258 -7.60 14.37 -7.06
CA TRP A 258 -8.06 13.66 -8.26
C TRP A 258 -9.42 12.96 -8.10
N ASN A 259 -10.29 13.46 -7.24
CA ASN A 259 -11.55 12.80 -6.91
C ASN A 259 -11.34 11.39 -6.31
N HIS A 260 -10.24 11.18 -5.61
CA HIS A 260 -9.85 9.88 -5.05
C HIS A 260 -9.69 9.92 -3.54
N ALA A 261 -8.59 10.36 -2.98
CA ALA A 261 -8.27 10.24 -1.55
C ALA A 261 -8.40 8.78 -1.06
N PHE A 262 -7.81 7.81 -1.76
CA PHE A 262 -8.02 6.40 -1.49
C PHE A 262 -6.86 5.77 -0.70
N GLY A 263 -7.19 4.81 0.17
CA GLY A 263 -6.19 4.10 0.96
C GLY A 263 -5.36 3.12 0.14
N SER A 264 -5.98 2.02 -0.33
CA SER A 264 -5.26 0.94 -1.02
C SER A 264 -6.16 0.10 -1.91
N THR A 265 -5.60 -0.50 -2.96
CA THR A 265 -6.18 -1.69 -3.62
C THR A 265 -5.22 -2.86 -3.40
N LEU A 266 -5.70 -3.92 -2.73
CA LEU A 266 -4.91 -5.08 -2.33
C LEU A 266 -5.56 -6.37 -2.78
N GLY A 267 -4.76 -7.43 -3.02
CA GLY A 267 -5.29 -8.72 -3.43
C GLY A 267 -4.20 -9.67 -3.88
N GLY A 268 -4.60 -10.71 -4.62
CA GLY A 268 -3.72 -11.74 -5.14
C GLY A 268 -3.81 -13.05 -4.37
N GLU A 269 -2.94 -13.99 -4.68
CA GLU A 269 -2.97 -15.34 -4.12
C GLU A 269 -1.84 -15.56 -3.10
N ASN A 270 -2.15 -16.20 -1.98
CA ASN A 270 -1.27 -16.32 -0.82
C ASN A 270 -0.78 -14.95 -0.31
N CYS A 271 -1.69 -13.97 -0.26
CA CYS A 271 -1.40 -12.62 0.19
C CYS A 271 -1.99 -12.35 1.58
N THR A 272 -1.24 -11.64 2.42
CA THR A 272 -1.57 -11.37 3.82
C THR A 272 -1.42 -9.88 4.13
N PHE A 273 -2.46 -9.29 4.69
CA PHE A 273 -2.52 -7.88 5.07
C PHE A 273 -2.90 -7.79 6.55
N MET A 274 -1.92 -7.54 7.42
CA MET A 274 -2.15 -7.67 8.85
C MET A 274 -1.47 -6.60 9.71
N ARG A 275 -2.17 -6.24 10.79
CA ARG A 275 -1.66 -5.28 11.79
C ARG A 275 -1.28 -3.93 11.18
N ASN A 276 -2.03 -3.48 10.17
CA ASN A 276 -1.85 -2.20 9.50
C ASN A 276 -2.87 -1.16 10.01
N LEU A 277 -2.61 0.09 9.73
CA LEU A 277 -3.50 1.22 9.97
C LEU A 277 -3.87 1.89 8.64
N TRP A 278 -5.16 1.97 8.34
CA TRP A 278 -5.72 2.91 7.36
C TRP A 278 -6.38 4.05 8.11
N ALA A 279 -5.98 5.29 7.83
CA ALA A 279 -6.50 6.46 8.52
C ALA A 279 -6.70 7.65 7.57
N ASP A 280 -7.82 8.34 7.74
CA ASP A 280 -8.11 9.58 7.04
C ASP A 280 -8.04 9.46 5.50
N ASN A 281 -8.58 8.36 4.96
CA ASN A 281 -8.75 8.14 3.53
C ASN A 281 -10.24 8.11 3.19
N GLY A 282 -10.63 8.78 2.12
CA GLY A 282 -12.04 8.90 1.71
C GLY A 282 -12.68 7.55 1.40
N ALA A 283 -11.94 6.62 0.80
CA ALA A 283 -12.42 5.29 0.43
C ALA A 283 -11.27 4.28 0.28
N ARG A 284 -11.60 3.02 -0.06
CA ARG A 284 -10.67 1.92 -0.29
C ARG A 284 -9.73 1.67 0.90
N ASN A 285 -10.31 1.24 2.03
CA ASN A 285 -9.57 0.97 3.27
C ASN A 285 -9.57 -0.53 3.69
N PRO A 286 -9.08 -1.44 2.83
CA PRO A 286 -8.72 -1.32 1.42
C PRO A 286 -9.86 -1.68 0.44
N SER A 287 -9.66 -1.44 -0.87
CA SER A 287 -10.37 -2.13 -1.92
C SER A 287 -9.69 -3.47 -2.21
N ILE A 288 -10.48 -4.49 -2.60
CA ILE A 288 -10.00 -5.86 -2.81
C ILE A 288 -9.88 -6.13 -4.32
N GLY A 289 -8.76 -6.69 -4.75
CA GLY A 289 -8.56 -7.20 -6.09
C GLY A 289 -9.48 -8.40 -6.38
N TRP A 290 -9.39 -8.95 -7.59
CA TRP A 290 -10.16 -10.15 -7.94
C TRP A 290 -9.40 -11.42 -7.55
N ASN A 291 -10.11 -12.55 -7.46
CA ASN A 291 -9.64 -13.91 -7.17
C ASN A 291 -8.77 -14.06 -5.89
N GLY A 292 -8.31 -15.29 -5.63
CA GLY A 292 -7.41 -15.62 -4.53
C GLY A 292 -8.06 -15.52 -3.14
N ILE A 293 -7.24 -15.76 -2.12
CA ILE A 293 -7.65 -15.66 -0.71
C ILE A 293 -7.12 -14.34 -0.15
N PHE A 294 -8.04 -13.45 0.14
CA PHE A 294 -7.75 -12.15 0.75
C PHE A 294 -7.70 -12.29 2.28
N ASN A 295 -6.49 -12.35 2.85
CA ASN A 295 -6.30 -12.46 4.29
C ASN A 295 -6.11 -11.08 4.91
N PHE A 296 -7.11 -10.60 5.64
CA PHE A 296 -7.16 -9.28 6.26
C PHE A 296 -7.40 -9.43 7.76
N ALA A 297 -6.35 -9.35 8.57
CA ALA A 297 -6.40 -9.68 9.99
C ALA A 297 -5.74 -8.62 10.88
N ASN A 298 -6.38 -8.31 12.01
CA ASN A 298 -5.83 -7.43 13.06
C ASN A 298 -5.49 -6.01 12.59
N ASN A 299 -6.15 -5.50 11.56
CA ASN A 299 -5.96 -4.14 11.08
C ASN A 299 -6.84 -3.14 11.83
N VAL A 300 -6.47 -1.87 11.75
CA VAL A 300 -7.25 -0.74 12.26
C VAL A 300 -7.63 0.15 11.08
N ILE A 301 -8.91 0.49 10.99
CA ILE A 301 -9.45 1.39 9.97
C ILE A 301 -10.11 2.58 10.69
N PHE A 302 -9.70 3.79 10.35
CA PHE A 302 -10.19 5.02 10.95
C PHE A 302 -10.63 6.03 9.90
N ASN A 303 -11.80 6.67 10.17
CA ASN A 303 -12.25 7.88 9.50
C ASN A 303 -12.38 7.77 7.96
N TRP A 304 -13.24 6.89 7.48
CA TRP A 304 -13.58 6.74 6.06
C TRP A 304 -14.87 7.50 5.71
N ASN A 305 -14.93 8.07 4.50
CA ASN A 305 -16.12 8.77 4.02
C ASN A 305 -17.11 7.85 3.29
N ASN A 306 -16.61 7.07 2.31
CA ASN A 306 -17.47 6.34 1.38
C ASN A 306 -17.37 4.83 1.53
N ARG A 307 -16.15 4.27 1.58
CA ARG A 307 -15.93 2.83 1.57
C ARG A 307 -14.85 2.44 2.56
N SER A 308 -15.17 1.46 3.40
CA SER A 308 -14.18 0.76 4.23
C SER A 308 -13.50 -0.33 3.39
N THR A 309 -13.85 -1.61 3.59
CA THR A 309 -13.31 -2.75 2.85
C THR A 309 -14.31 -3.21 1.80
N ASP A 310 -13.94 -3.15 0.52
CA ASP A 310 -14.85 -3.47 -0.58
C ASP A 310 -14.14 -4.11 -1.77
N GLY A 311 -14.85 -4.79 -2.64
CA GLY A 311 -14.31 -5.29 -3.90
C GLY A 311 -14.26 -6.81 -4.03
N GLY A 312 -13.25 -7.32 -4.75
CA GLY A 312 -13.21 -8.71 -5.19
C GLY A 312 -14.11 -8.99 -6.38
N ASP A 313 -14.36 -10.25 -6.64
CA ASP A 313 -15.36 -10.78 -7.58
C ASP A 313 -15.93 -12.09 -7.03
N TYR A 314 -16.68 -12.83 -7.85
CA TYR A 314 -17.28 -14.09 -7.43
C TYR A 314 -16.27 -15.22 -7.15
N THR A 315 -15.04 -15.09 -7.61
CA THR A 315 -13.96 -16.06 -7.37
C THR A 315 -13.15 -15.75 -6.11
N ALA A 316 -13.30 -14.54 -5.56
CA ALA A 316 -12.56 -14.11 -4.38
C ALA A 316 -13.04 -14.85 -3.12
N LEU A 317 -12.07 -15.22 -2.28
CA LEU A 317 -12.29 -15.81 -0.96
C LEU A 317 -11.78 -14.83 0.10
N TYR A 318 -12.59 -14.55 1.11
CA TYR A 318 -12.28 -13.52 2.08
C TYR A 318 -12.08 -14.11 3.48
N ASN A 319 -10.95 -13.80 4.11
CA ASN A 319 -10.71 -13.96 5.54
C ASN A 319 -10.62 -12.56 6.16
N ILE A 320 -11.68 -12.10 6.84
CA ILE A 320 -11.74 -10.78 7.49
C ILE A 320 -11.82 -11.00 9.00
N ILE A 321 -10.67 -10.93 9.68
CA ILE A 321 -10.53 -11.48 11.03
C ILE A 321 -10.00 -10.43 12.01
N ASN A 322 -10.76 -10.23 13.11
CA ASN A 322 -10.32 -9.45 14.27
C ASN A 322 -9.78 -8.05 13.91
N ASN A 323 -10.41 -7.35 12.95
CA ASN A 323 -10.07 -5.97 12.61
C ASN A 323 -10.88 -4.99 13.48
N TYR A 324 -10.35 -3.80 13.70
CA TYR A 324 -10.99 -2.73 14.45
C TYR A 324 -11.33 -1.56 13.51
N TYR A 325 -12.60 -1.21 13.45
CA TYR A 325 -13.13 -0.12 12.64
C TYR A 325 -13.61 1.01 13.56
N LYS A 326 -13.02 2.19 13.41
CA LYS A 326 -13.37 3.39 14.17
C LYS A 326 -13.90 4.47 13.25
N PRO A 327 -15.22 4.70 13.18
CA PRO A 327 -15.79 5.84 12.50
C PRO A 327 -15.19 7.14 13.03
N GLY A 328 -14.89 8.09 12.13
CA GLY A 328 -14.33 9.38 12.50
C GLY A 328 -15.20 10.55 12.01
N PRO A 329 -14.70 11.79 12.08
CA PRO A 329 -15.50 12.98 11.77
C PRO A 329 -16.07 13.03 10.35
N VAL A 330 -15.41 12.42 9.33
CA VAL A 330 -15.95 12.37 7.96
C VAL A 330 -16.93 11.23 7.76
N THR A 331 -16.97 10.26 8.65
CA THR A 331 -17.84 9.08 8.55
C THR A 331 -19.28 9.44 8.92
N ASN A 332 -20.22 9.34 7.97
CA ASN A 332 -21.63 9.61 8.25
C ASN A 332 -22.25 8.49 9.08
N LEU A 333 -22.43 8.71 10.39
CA LEU A 333 -22.97 7.71 11.32
C LEU A 333 -24.42 7.30 11.05
N LYS A 334 -25.17 8.07 10.25
CA LYS A 334 -26.54 7.74 9.84
C LYS A 334 -26.60 6.81 8.63
N ASP A 335 -25.46 6.61 7.96
CA ASP A 335 -25.35 5.75 6.78
C ASP A 335 -24.89 4.35 7.18
N PRO A 336 -25.45 3.27 6.62
CA PRO A 336 -24.96 1.90 6.80
C PRO A 336 -23.46 1.72 6.53
N ILE A 337 -22.84 2.58 5.72
CA ILE A 337 -21.40 2.60 5.48
C ILE A 337 -20.60 2.76 6.77
N SER A 338 -21.12 3.44 7.78
CA SER A 338 -20.44 3.68 9.06
C SER A 338 -20.13 2.40 9.86
N TYR A 339 -20.84 1.30 9.59
CA TYR A 339 -20.61 0.00 10.23
C TYR A 339 -20.34 -1.12 9.23
N ARG A 340 -19.93 -0.77 8.00
CA ARG A 340 -19.55 -1.72 6.95
C ARG A 340 -18.19 -2.36 7.24
N ILE A 341 -18.15 -3.69 7.33
CA ILE A 341 -16.92 -4.50 7.43
C ILE A 341 -16.47 -4.98 6.06
N LEU A 342 -17.41 -5.45 5.23
CA LEU A 342 -17.13 -5.97 3.90
C LEU A 342 -18.28 -5.64 2.94
N LYS A 343 -17.94 -5.13 1.76
CA LYS A 343 -18.85 -5.05 0.61
C LYS A 343 -18.24 -5.79 -0.57
N PRO A 344 -18.60 -7.07 -0.78
CA PRO A 344 -18.13 -7.82 -1.94
C PRO A 344 -18.81 -7.31 -3.21
N GLU A 345 -18.11 -7.42 -4.34
CA GLU A 345 -18.61 -7.00 -5.66
C GLU A 345 -19.14 -8.18 -6.47
N SER A 346 -20.29 -7.99 -7.11
CA SER A 346 -20.81 -8.93 -8.12
C SER A 346 -20.69 -8.40 -9.55
N GLY A 347 -20.68 -7.10 -9.73
CA GLY A 347 -20.69 -6.45 -11.05
C GLY A 347 -19.44 -6.69 -11.88
N ARG A 348 -18.29 -6.93 -11.25
CA ARG A 348 -17.02 -7.22 -11.92
C ARG A 348 -16.99 -8.59 -12.60
N SER A 349 -17.85 -9.52 -12.20
CA SER A 349 -17.90 -10.88 -12.75
C SER A 349 -18.39 -10.95 -14.19
N LYS A 350 -19.01 -9.88 -14.72
CA LYS A 350 -19.66 -9.83 -16.05
C LYS A 350 -20.69 -10.96 -16.29
N LEU A 351 -21.12 -11.63 -15.22
CA LEU A 351 -22.15 -12.69 -15.30
C LEU A 351 -23.55 -12.08 -15.40
N PRO A 352 -24.49 -12.75 -16.07
CA PRO A 352 -25.86 -12.24 -16.23
C PRO A 352 -26.67 -12.24 -14.92
N TYR A 353 -26.18 -12.89 -13.87
CA TYR A 353 -26.79 -12.99 -12.55
C TYR A 353 -25.88 -12.43 -11.46
N VAL A 354 -26.46 -12.16 -10.28
CA VAL A 354 -25.71 -11.69 -9.09
C VAL A 354 -25.10 -12.90 -8.41
N VAL A 355 -23.78 -12.84 -8.18
CA VAL A 355 -23.02 -13.85 -7.45
C VAL A 355 -21.83 -13.18 -6.76
N PHE A 356 -21.51 -13.63 -5.57
CA PHE A 356 -20.43 -13.10 -4.75
C PHE A 356 -19.42 -14.19 -4.40
N GLY A 357 -18.22 -13.82 -4.05
CA GLY A 357 -17.23 -14.72 -3.47
C GLY A 357 -17.64 -15.19 -2.07
N ARG A 358 -16.92 -16.18 -1.54
CA ARG A 358 -17.19 -16.76 -0.21
C ARG A 358 -16.37 -16.07 0.87
N ALA A 359 -16.94 -15.93 2.09
CA ALA A 359 -16.34 -15.12 3.13
C ALA A 359 -16.39 -15.76 4.53
N TYR A 360 -15.26 -15.76 5.21
CA TYR A 360 -15.15 -15.90 6.65
C TYR A 360 -14.96 -14.51 7.27
N VAL A 361 -15.96 -14.04 8.01
CA VAL A 361 -15.95 -12.71 8.64
C VAL A 361 -16.25 -12.88 10.11
N SER A 362 -15.25 -12.68 10.98
CA SER A 362 -15.37 -12.99 12.41
C SER A 362 -14.51 -12.11 13.29
N GLY A 363 -15.00 -11.80 14.48
CA GLY A 363 -14.25 -11.10 15.53
C GLY A 363 -13.94 -9.63 15.24
N ASN A 364 -14.52 -9.05 14.19
CA ASN A 364 -14.31 -7.63 13.88
C ASN A 364 -15.15 -6.74 14.80
N ILE A 365 -14.59 -5.64 15.25
CA ILE A 365 -15.26 -4.66 16.13
C ILE A 365 -15.48 -3.36 15.34
N ILE A 366 -16.70 -2.85 15.41
CA ILE A 366 -17.06 -1.49 14.97
C ILE A 366 -17.27 -0.64 16.22
N GLU A 367 -16.42 0.37 16.46
CA GLU A 367 -16.57 1.28 17.57
C GLU A 367 -17.93 1.98 17.50
N GLY A 368 -18.70 1.91 18.59
CA GLY A 368 -20.05 2.49 18.66
C GLY A 368 -21.18 1.65 18.02
N ASN A 369 -20.91 0.40 17.57
CA ASN A 369 -21.94 -0.49 17.03
C ASN A 369 -21.82 -1.91 17.60
N ASP A 370 -22.42 -2.14 18.78
CA ASP A 370 -22.36 -3.42 19.48
C ASP A 370 -23.06 -4.57 18.71
N ARG A 371 -24.13 -4.27 17.97
CA ARG A 371 -24.87 -5.27 17.19
C ARG A 371 -23.95 -5.91 16.15
N VAL A 372 -23.30 -5.11 15.33
CA VAL A 372 -22.39 -5.60 14.28
C VAL A 372 -21.12 -6.20 14.90
N SER A 373 -20.62 -5.63 15.99
CA SER A 373 -19.45 -6.16 16.70
C SER A 373 -19.72 -7.55 17.30
N LYS A 374 -20.92 -7.81 17.79
CA LYS A 374 -21.34 -9.11 18.33
C LYS A 374 -21.56 -10.15 17.23
N ASN A 375 -22.11 -9.72 16.09
CA ASN A 375 -22.35 -10.57 14.93
C ASN A 375 -22.03 -9.79 13.66
N ASN A 376 -20.86 -10.02 13.07
CA ASN A 376 -20.40 -9.28 11.89
C ASN A 376 -21.32 -9.44 10.66
N TRP A 377 -22.11 -10.52 10.61
CA TRP A 377 -23.07 -10.74 9.53
C TRP A 377 -24.39 -9.99 9.73
N ASP A 378 -24.65 -9.46 10.92
CA ASP A 378 -25.82 -8.63 11.21
C ASP A 378 -25.54 -7.16 10.84
N GLY A 379 -25.40 -6.90 9.53
CA GLY A 379 -25.22 -5.58 8.95
C GLY A 379 -23.77 -5.18 8.59
N GLY A 380 -22.73 -5.89 9.07
CA GLY A 380 -21.34 -5.59 8.74
C GLY A 380 -20.97 -6.06 7.33
N VAL A 381 -21.51 -7.19 6.86
CA VAL A 381 -21.42 -7.59 5.46
C VAL A 381 -22.62 -6.99 4.72
N GLN A 382 -22.37 -6.20 3.67
CA GLN A 382 -23.38 -5.44 2.96
C GLN A 382 -23.30 -5.74 1.46
N LEU A 383 -24.44 -6.09 0.85
CA LEU A 383 -24.53 -6.43 -0.56
C LEU A 383 -25.26 -5.33 -1.32
N GLU A 384 -24.76 -4.99 -2.49
CA GLU A 384 -25.40 -4.09 -3.44
C GLU A 384 -25.94 -4.89 -4.62
N ASP A 385 -27.07 -4.45 -5.14
CA ASP A 385 -27.66 -5.02 -6.36
C ASP A 385 -26.91 -4.54 -7.61
N LYS A 386 -27.37 -4.96 -8.80
CA LYS A 386 -26.78 -4.56 -10.09
C LYS A 386 -26.84 -3.06 -10.36
N LYS A 387 -27.69 -2.32 -9.65
CA LYS A 387 -27.81 -0.86 -9.77
C LYS A 387 -26.90 -0.12 -8.78
N GLY A 388 -26.21 -0.86 -7.89
CA GLY A 388 -25.40 -0.29 -6.82
C GLY A 388 -26.22 0.16 -5.60
N GLU A 389 -27.48 -0.31 -5.49
CA GLU A 389 -28.34 -0.04 -4.35
C GLU A 389 -28.14 -1.11 -3.26
N LEU A 390 -28.05 -0.66 -2.01
CA LEU A 390 -27.90 -1.56 -0.87
C LEU A 390 -29.12 -2.49 -0.77
N MET A 391 -28.90 -3.80 -0.76
CA MET A 391 -29.95 -4.78 -0.59
C MET A 391 -30.52 -4.73 0.84
N SER A 392 -31.85 -4.84 0.96
CA SER A 392 -32.45 -5.13 2.27
C SER A 392 -31.98 -6.50 2.78
N PHE A 393 -32.05 -6.70 4.10
CA PHE A 393 -31.64 -7.98 4.72
C PHE A 393 -32.35 -9.19 4.08
N GLU A 394 -33.66 -9.09 3.82
CA GLU A 394 -34.45 -10.16 3.20
C GLU A 394 -33.96 -10.50 1.78
N LYS A 395 -33.59 -9.48 0.99
CA LYS A 395 -33.05 -9.71 -0.36
C LYS A 395 -31.63 -10.29 -0.31
N ALA A 396 -30.83 -9.91 0.69
CA ALA A 396 -29.45 -10.36 0.85
C ALA A 396 -29.35 -11.77 1.45
N LYS A 397 -30.33 -12.23 2.22
CA LYS A 397 -30.30 -13.50 2.96
C LYS A 397 -29.87 -14.72 2.14
N PRO A 398 -30.42 -15.01 0.95
CA PRO A 398 -29.98 -16.17 0.16
C PRO A 398 -28.52 -16.10 -0.26
N TYR A 399 -28.01 -14.88 -0.50
CA TYR A 399 -26.60 -14.67 -0.85
C TYR A 399 -25.69 -14.86 0.38
N PHE A 400 -26.13 -14.42 1.57
CA PHE A 400 -25.37 -14.66 2.82
C PHE A 400 -25.23 -16.15 3.11
N GLU A 401 -26.26 -16.95 2.90
CA GLU A 401 -26.22 -18.41 3.06
C GLU A 401 -25.22 -19.07 2.10
N ALA A 402 -25.10 -18.55 0.87
CA ALA A 402 -24.15 -19.05 -0.12
C ALA A 402 -22.70 -18.58 0.12
N MET A 403 -22.53 -17.36 0.65
CA MET A 403 -21.23 -16.71 0.83
C MET A 403 -20.54 -17.13 2.13
N ARG A 404 -21.30 -17.25 3.21
CA ARG A 404 -20.75 -17.45 4.55
C ARG A 404 -20.10 -18.82 4.68
N VAL A 405 -18.90 -18.83 5.26
CA VAL A 405 -18.24 -20.04 5.75
C VAL A 405 -17.98 -19.91 7.25
N ASP A 406 -17.99 -21.05 7.95
CA ASP A 406 -17.82 -21.09 9.41
C ASP A 406 -16.35 -21.22 9.83
N GLU A 407 -15.45 -21.51 8.90
CA GLU A 407 -14.02 -21.62 9.12
C GLU A 407 -13.26 -20.75 8.12
N ALA A 408 -12.10 -20.23 8.55
CA ALA A 408 -11.24 -19.46 7.69
C ALA A 408 -10.66 -20.33 6.55
N PHE A 409 -10.56 -19.74 5.37
CA PHE A 409 -9.85 -20.38 4.27
C PHE A 409 -8.37 -20.57 4.62
N PRO A 410 -7.71 -21.60 4.05
CA PRO A 410 -6.28 -21.82 4.26
C PRO A 410 -5.45 -20.57 3.94
N MET A 411 -4.53 -20.23 4.83
CA MET A 411 -3.64 -19.09 4.66
C MET A 411 -2.26 -19.40 5.22
N ALA A 412 -1.25 -18.65 4.80
CA ALA A 412 0.08 -18.71 5.39
C ALA A 412 0.00 -18.42 6.89
N LYS A 413 0.94 -19.01 7.65
CA LYS A 413 0.96 -18.88 9.11
C LYS A 413 1.07 -17.42 9.55
N ILE A 414 0.14 -16.99 10.39
CA ILE A 414 0.14 -15.67 11.05
C ILE A 414 -0.28 -15.79 12.51
N THR A 415 0.14 -14.84 13.32
CA THR A 415 -0.34 -14.67 14.70
C THR A 415 -1.56 -13.75 14.69
N ILE A 416 -2.72 -14.30 15.03
CA ILE A 416 -3.98 -13.56 15.13
C ILE A 416 -4.22 -13.18 16.60
N LEU A 417 -4.22 -11.88 16.89
CA LEU A 417 -4.48 -11.33 18.22
C LEU A 417 -5.99 -11.13 18.44
N PRO A 418 -6.48 -11.18 19.67
CA PRO A 418 -7.80 -10.63 20.01
C PRO A 418 -7.91 -9.17 19.55
N THR A 419 -9.06 -8.75 19.05
CA THR A 419 -9.25 -7.46 18.35
C THR A 419 -8.79 -6.25 19.15
N LEU A 420 -9.13 -6.17 20.45
CA LEU A 420 -8.71 -5.04 21.28
C LEU A 420 -7.20 -5.04 21.57
N GLN A 421 -6.59 -6.21 21.64
CA GLN A 421 -5.13 -6.33 21.76
C GLN A 421 -4.45 -5.91 20.45
N ALA A 422 -5.00 -6.34 19.31
CA ALA A 422 -4.54 -5.91 18.01
C ALA A 422 -4.63 -4.39 17.82
N HIS A 423 -5.74 -3.77 18.20
CA HIS A 423 -5.91 -2.32 18.17
C HIS A 423 -4.81 -1.61 18.98
N LYS A 424 -4.55 -2.04 20.22
CA LYS A 424 -3.47 -1.47 21.06
C LYS A 424 -2.09 -1.68 20.41
N TYR A 425 -1.82 -2.88 19.89
CA TYR A 425 -0.56 -3.21 19.22
C TYR A 425 -0.34 -2.32 17.98
N VAL A 426 -1.33 -2.20 17.12
CA VAL A 426 -1.29 -1.37 15.92
C VAL A 426 -0.94 0.08 16.28
N LEU A 427 -1.68 0.72 17.20
CA LEU A 427 -1.43 2.12 17.56
C LEU A 427 -0.06 2.36 18.22
N THR A 428 0.59 1.32 18.71
CA THR A 428 1.93 1.42 19.30
C THR A 428 3.03 1.23 18.25
N ASN A 429 2.87 0.26 17.32
CA ASN A 429 3.98 -0.27 16.56
C ASN A 429 3.96 0.06 15.06
N VAL A 430 2.83 0.46 14.46
CA VAL A 430 2.74 0.64 13.01
C VAL A 430 3.58 1.79 12.46
N GLY A 431 3.89 1.67 11.18
CA GLY A 431 4.63 2.66 10.39
C GLY A 431 6.14 2.61 10.61
N ALA A 432 6.83 3.53 9.99
CA ALA A 432 8.29 3.66 10.10
C ALA A 432 8.70 4.18 11.48
N THR A 433 8.67 3.29 12.47
CA THR A 433 9.03 3.59 13.85
C THR A 433 10.53 3.71 14.08
N LEU A 434 11.34 3.21 13.15
CA LEU A 434 12.79 3.27 13.20
C LEU A 434 13.35 4.09 12.02
N PRO A 435 14.50 4.76 12.26
CA PRO A 435 15.16 4.93 13.55
C PRO A 435 14.31 5.72 14.56
N LYS A 436 13.33 6.51 14.10
CA LYS A 436 12.42 7.30 14.93
C LYS A 436 11.10 7.53 14.21
N ARG A 437 9.96 7.40 14.90
CA ARG A 437 8.65 7.76 14.35
C ARG A 437 8.59 9.27 14.09
N ASP A 438 8.13 9.67 12.92
CA ASP A 438 8.07 11.08 12.53
C ASP A 438 6.82 11.81 13.07
N PRO A 439 6.78 13.15 12.98
CA PRO A 439 5.63 13.94 13.40
C PRO A 439 4.34 13.64 12.65
N VAL A 440 4.41 13.23 11.37
CA VAL A 440 3.21 12.91 10.56
C VAL A 440 2.53 11.66 11.11
N ASP A 441 3.27 10.55 11.26
CA ASP A 441 2.72 9.31 11.83
C ASP A 441 2.26 9.52 13.28
N THR A 442 3.00 10.32 14.06
CA THR A 442 2.62 10.64 15.44
C THR A 442 1.28 11.38 15.48
N ARG A 443 1.06 12.35 14.59
CA ARG A 443 -0.19 13.09 14.47
C ARG A 443 -1.34 12.18 14.06
N VAL A 444 -1.15 11.36 13.03
CA VAL A 444 -2.17 10.41 12.54
C VAL A 444 -2.58 9.44 13.64
N ILE A 445 -1.63 8.85 14.36
CA ILE A 445 -1.93 7.93 15.48
C ILE A 445 -2.70 8.64 16.59
N GLU A 446 -2.36 9.88 16.90
CA GLU A 446 -3.07 10.66 17.89
C GLU A 446 -4.51 10.97 17.46
N GLN A 447 -4.74 11.23 16.16
CA GLN A 447 -6.10 11.37 15.59
C GLN A 447 -6.91 10.10 15.77
N VAL A 448 -6.31 8.94 15.48
CA VAL A 448 -6.97 7.65 15.70
C VAL A 448 -7.33 7.44 17.17
N LYS A 449 -6.40 7.72 18.10
CA LYS A 449 -6.63 7.57 19.55
C LYS A 449 -7.77 8.45 20.05
N THR A 450 -7.76 9.72 19.68
CA THR A 450 -8.66 10.73 20.22
C THR A 450 -9.97 10.89 19.43
N GLY A 451 -10.00 10.46 18.17
CA GLY A 451 -11.10 10.75 17.23
C GLY A 451 -11.13 12.22 16.77
N LYS A 452 -10.09 13.02 17.07
CA LYS A 452 -10.03 14.44 16.77
C LYS A 452 -9.00 14.72 15.69
N ILE A 453 -9.41 15.39 14.62
CA ILE A 453 -8.52 15.75 13.52
C ILE A 453 -7.66 16.97 13.91
N LYS A 454 -6.38 16.92 13.57
CA LYS A 454 -5.43 18.02 13.72
C LYS A 454 -5.10 18.60 12.35
N TYR A 455 -5.38 19.86 12.17
CA TYR A 455 -5.17 20.61 10.93
C TYR A 455 -4.70 22.03 11.24
N LEU A 456 -4.25 22.75 10.21
CA LEU A 456 -3.90 24.16 10.31
C LEU A 456 -5.05 25.01 9.77
N GLU A 457 -5.41 26.07 10.52
CA GLU A 457 -6.43 27.03 10.09
C GLU A 457 -5.86 28.04 9.11
N ASN A 458 -6.70 28.50 8.18
CA ASN A 458 -6.41 29.60 7.26
C ASN A 458 -5.15 29.41 6.39
N VAL A 459 -4.82 28.17 6.05
CA VAL A 459 -3.70 27.87 5.15
C VAL A 459 -4.05 28.35 3.73
N LYS A 460 -3.18 29.20 3.16
CA LYS A 460 -3.26 29.53 1.74
C LYS A 460 -2.75 28.34 0.94
N LEU A 461 -3.66 27.70 0.21
CA LEU A 461 -3.29 26.59 -0.66
C LEU A 461 -2.45 27.08 -1.85
N PRO A 462 -1.45 26.31 -2.29
CA PRO A 462 -0.74 26.61 -3.52
C PRO A 462 -1.68 26.52 -4.72
N GLU A 463 -1.43 27.32 -5.75
CA GLU A 463 -2.08 27.17 -7.04
C GLU A 463 -1.63 25.87 -7.69
N LYS A 464 -2.57 25.14 -8.28
CA LYS A 464 -2.34 23.84 -8.92
C LYS A 464 -2.72 23.90 -10.39
N ASP A 465 -1.97 23.21 -11.22
CA ASP A 465 -2.26 23.07 -12.65
C ASP A 465 -3.57 22.32 -12.90
N PHE A 466 -3.95 21.46 -11.97
CA PHE A 466 -5.17 20.68 -12.03
C PHE A 466 -5.68 20.34 -10.63
N GLU A 467 -7.00 20.41 -10.44
CA GLU A 467 -7.67 19.93 -9.24
C GLU A 467 -9.11 19.50 -9.57
N HIS A 468 -9.48 18.31 -9.12
CA HIS A 468 -10.85 17.79 -9.22
C HIS A 468 -11.20 17.02 -7.95
N ARG A 469 -11.78 17.68 -6.98
CA ARG A 469 -12.11 17.12 -5.67
C ARG A 469 -13.42 16.35 -5.66
N ARG A 470 -13.48 15.35 -4.80
CA ARG A 470 -14.70 14.63 -4.44
C ARG A 470 -15.48 15.34 -3.35
N LEU A 471 -14.78 15.91 -2.37
CA LEU A 471 -15.35 16.49 -1.17
C LEU A 471 -15.23 18.03 -1.16
N PRO A 472 -16.03 18.72 -0.34
CA PRO A 472 -15.91 20.16 -0.14
C PRO A 472 -14.50 20.58 0.32
N LEU A 473 -14.15 21.85 0.07
CA LEU A 473 -12.82 22.39 0.39
C LEU A 473 -12.45 22.28 1.87
N ASP A 474 -13.43 22.34 2.76
CA ASP A 474 -13.24 22.25 4.21
C ASP A 474 -13.21 20.82 4.76
N SER A 475 -13.23 19.79 3.89
CA SER A 475 -13.13 18.38 4.27
C SER A 475 -11.85 18.05 5.07
N TYR A 476 -10.80 18.87 4.92
CA TYR A 476 -9.57 18.72 5.70
C TYR A 476 -9.80 18.86 7.22
N LYS A 477 -10.81 19.62 7.64
CA LYS A 477 -11.22 19.72 9.05
C LYS A 477 -11.79 18.42 9.60
N MET A 478 -12.22 17.55 8.69
CA MET A 478 -12.72 16.21 8.98
C MET A 478 -11.70 15.10 8.63
N GLY A 479 -10.47 15.46 8.25
CA GLY A 479 -9.36 14.53 8.00
C GLY A 479 -9.11 14.19 6.54
N ILE A 480 -9.94 14.63 5.58
CA ILE A 480 -9.68 14.39 4.15
C ILE A 480 -9.08 15.62 3.53
N ILE A 481 -7.79 15.60 3.31
CA ILE A 481 -7.00 16.72 2.84
C ILE A 481 -6.86 16.73 1.31
N THR A 482 -6.64 17.91 0.76
CA THR A 482 -6.31 18.13 -0.66
C THR A 482 -4.90 18.64 -0.87
N ASP A 483 -4.27 19.11 0.21
CA ASP A 483 -2.92 19.65 0.20
C ASP A 483 -2.22 19.39 1.53
N ILE A 484 -0.96 19.01 1.46
CA ILE A 484 -0.17 18.68 2.66
C ILE A 484 0.04 19.86 3.60
N SER A 485 -0.03 21.10 3.08
CA SER A 485 0.08 22.31 3.91
C SER A 485 -1.05 22.43 4.94
N GLN A 486 -2.22 21.82 4.67
CA GLN A 486 -3.35 21.77 5.60
C GLN A 486 -3.02 21.05 6.91
N VAL A 487 -1.98 20.22 6.90
CA VAL A 487 -1.53 19.40 8.04
C VAL A 487 -0.07 19.63 8.43
N GLY A 488 0.56 20.71 7.93
CA GLY A 488 1.92 21.12 8.29
C GLY A 488 3.01 20.68 7.32
N GLY A 489 2.67 19.96 6.24
CA GLY A 489 3.61 19.59 5.18
C GLY A 489 4.66 18.55 5.61
N TYR A 490 5.77 18.53 4.89
CA TYR A 490 6.89 17.64 5.20
C TYR A 490 7.62 18.08 6.47
N PRO A 491 7.85 17.17 7.44
CA PRO A 491 8.71 17.48 8.57
C PRO A 491 10.20 17.53 8.15
N GLU A 492 11.02 18.13 8.98
CA GLU A 492 12.47 18.01 8.85
C GLU A 492 12.92 16.64 9.38
N TYR A 493 13.92 16.04 8.70
CA TYR A 493 14.62 14.85 9.17
C TYR A 493 16.10 15.17 9.31
N LYS A 494 16.62 15.03 10.52
CA LYS A 494 18.02 15.36 10.86
C LYS A 494 18.75 14.11 11.32
N GLY A 495 20.02 13.99 10.96
CA GLY A 495 20.89 12.91 11.41
C GLY A 495 22.31 13.12 10.90
N THR A 496 23.26 12.67 11.69
CA THR A 496 24.67 12.68 11.31
C THR A 496 25.05 11.29 10.81
N PRO A 497 25.67 11.15 9.64
CA PRO A 497 26.18 9.87 9.16
C PRO A 497 27.05 9.19 10.22
N TYR A 498 26.90 7.89 10.36
CA TYR A 498 27.80 7.08 11.21
C TYR A 498 29.11 6.79 10.47
N VAL A 499 30.15 6.45 11.24
CA VAL A 499 31.42 5.98 10.67
C VAL A 499 31.25 4.54 10.20
N ASP A 500 31.57 4.31 8.94
CA ASP A 500 31.55 3.04 8.22
C ASP A 500 32.81 3.07 7.33
N SER A 501 33.90 2.49 7.83
CA SER A 501 35.25 2.71 7.30
C SER A 501 35.54 1.95 6.01
N ASP A 502 34.79 0.88 5.72
CA ASP A 502 34.95 0.04 4.54
C ASP A 502 33.73 0.04 3.60
N ASP A 503 32.71 0.85 3.94
CA ASP A 503 31.52 1.07 3.11
C ASP A 503 30.64 -0.18 2.91
N ASP A 504 30.60 -1.06 3.89
CA ASP A 504 29.78 -2.28 3.84
C ASP A 504 28.37 -2.13 4.41
N GLY A 505 28.06 -0.93 4.94
CA GLY A 505 26.74 -0.56 5.45
C GLY A 505 26.51 -0.91 6.92
N MET A 506 27.53 -1.42 7.62
CA MET A 506 27.52 -1.59 9.07
C MET A 506 28.34 -0.48 9.72
N PRO A 507 27.90 0.11 10.84
CA PRO A 507 28.72 1.05 11.58
C PRO A 507 29.94 0.34 12.20
N ASP A 508 31.14 0.96 12.15
CA ASP A 508 32.36 0.48 12.83
C ASP A 508 32.09 0.06 14.27
N SER A 509 31.28 0.85 14.99
CA SER A 509 30.91 0.58 16.37
C SER A 509 30.10 -0.71 16.57
N TYR A 510 29.26 -1.08 15.59
CA TYR A 510 28.56 -2.35 15.60
C TYR A 510 29.54 -3.51 15.34
N GLU A 511 30.35 -3.41 14.32
CA GLU A 511 31.30 -4.45 13.92
C GLU A 511 32.28 -4.79 15.03
N ILE A 512 32.90 -3.77 15.64
CA ILE A 512 33.78 -3.94 16.80
C ILE A 512 33.05 -4.68 17.93
N LYS A 513 31.79 -4.30 18.20
CA LYS A 513 30.98 -4.91 19.26
C LYS A 513 30.73 -6.39 19.03
N VAL A 514 30.55 -6.82 17.77
CA VAL A 514 30.23 -8.22 17.43
C VAL A 514 31.45 -9.01 16.97
N GLY A 515 32.64 -8.39 16.92
CA GLY A 515 33.91 -9.02 16.57
C GLY A 515 34.15 -9.17 15.06
N LEU A 516 33.53 -8.29 14.26
CA LEU A 516 33.82 -8.10 12.83
C LEU A 516 34.94 -7.09 12.63
N ASN A 517 35.42 -6.95 11.40
CA ASN A 517 36.54 -6.06 11.08
C ASN A 517 36.06 -4.81 10.29
N PRO A 518 36.03 -3.59 10.88
CA PRO A 518 35.60 -2.36 10.22
C PRO A 518 36.43 -1.91 9.01
N LYS A 519 37.31 -2.76 8.50
CA LYS A 519 38.14 -2.53 7.31
C LYS A 519 38.09 -3.67 6.32
N ASP A 520 37.11 -4.58 6.47
CA ASP A 520 36.93 -5.75 5.58
C ASP A 520 35.48 -5.84 5.10
N ALA A 521 35.09 -5.02 4.14
CA ALA A 521 33.74 -5.01 3.54
C ALA A 521 33.24 -6.39 3.07
N SER A 522 34.13 -7.38 2.93
CA SER A 522 33.74 -8.72 2.52
C SER A 522 33.04 -9.50 3.62
N ASP A 523 33.13 -9.09 4.86
CA ASP A 523 32.53 -9.81 5.98
C ASP A 523 31.03 -9.55 6.13
N ALA A 524 30.49 -8.42 5.63
CA ALA A 524 29.06 -8.14 5.61
C ALA A 524 28.22 -9.27 4.99
N THR A 525 28.70 -9.87 3.94
CA THR A 525 27.99 -10.92 3.20
C THR A 525 28.28 -12.33 3.69
N LYS A 526 29.20 -12.50 4.66
CA LYS A 526 29.49 -13.80 5.29
C LYS A 526 28.29 -14.28 6.10
N VAL A 527 27.98 -15.58 5.98
CA VAL A 527 26.85 -16.21 6.68
C VAL A 527 27.22 -16.46 8.14
N ALA A 528 26.45 -15.91 9.06
CA ALA A 528 26.58 -16.11 10.50
C ALA A 528 25.98 -17.45 10.97
N LYS A 529 26.15 -17.80 12.24
CA LYS A 529 25.60 -19.04 12.86
C LYS A 529 24.07 -19.14 12.76
N SER A 530 23.37 -18.03 12.74
CA SER A 530 21.92 -17.92 12.56
C SER A 530 21.43 -18.30 11.16
N LYS A 531 22.32 -18.43 10.18
CA LYS A 531 22.11 -18.58 8.74
C LYS A 531 21.78 -17.27 8.00
N TYR A 532 21.59 -16.15 8.70
CA TYR A 532 21.57 -14.81 8.10
C TYR A 532 23.01 -14.38 7.78
N THR A 533 23.16 -13.44 6.86
CA THR A 533 24.45 -12.78 6.64
C THR A 533 24.73 -11.76 7.75
N ASN A 534 25.99 -11.34 7.95
CA ASN A 534 26.32 -10.38 9.01
C ASN A 534 25.59 -9.05 8.84
N ILE A 535 25.41 -8.57 7.60
CA ILE A 535 24.59 -7.38 7.36
C ILE A 535 23.10 -7.63 7.75
N GLU A 536 22.54 -8.82 7.47
CA GLU A 536 21.17 -9.13 7.92
C GLU A 536 21.08 -9.21 9.45
N GLU A 537 22.11 -9.72 10.13
CA GLU A 537 22.21 -9.68 11.60
C GLU A 537 22.20 -8.23 12.12
N TYR A 538 22.97 -7.35 11.49
CA TYR A 538 22.91 -5.92 11.81
C TYR A 538 21.51 -5.36 11.64
N LEU A 539 20.89 -5.57 10.47
CA LEU A 539 19.52 -5.09 10.19
C LEU A 539 18.50 -5.60 11.21
N ASN A 540 18.65 -6.82 11.69
CA ASN A 540 17.76 -7.43 12.67
C ASN A 540 18.07 -6.90 14.09
N SER A 541 19.33 -6.64 14.42
CA SER A 541 19.76 -6.20 15.74
C SER A 541 19.27 -4.80 16.11
N VAL A 542 19.03 -3.93 15.13
CA VAL A 542 18.49 -2.58 15.37
C VAL A 542 16.98 -2.58 15.59
N VAL A 543 16.30 -3.71 15.37
CA VAL A 543 14.85 -3.83 15.57
C VAL A 543 14.56 -4.40 16.97
N PRO A 544 13.91 -3.65 17.87
CA PRO A 544 13.58 -4.15 19.22
C PRO A 544 12.72 -5.41 19.18
N VAL A 545 12.99 -6.36 20.09
CA VAL A 545 12.25 -7.63 20.20
C VAL A 545 10.75 -7.42 20.41
N SER A 546 10.34 -6.36 21.11
CA SER A 546 8.94 -5.99 21.33
C SER A 546 8.18 -5.67 20.03
N ILE A 547 8.89 -5.30 18.98
CA ILE A 547 8.31 -5.05 17.63
C ILE A 547 8.19 -6.36 16.85
N VAL A 548 9.12 -7.30 17.07
CA VAL A 548 9.19 -8.58 16.32
C VAL A 548 8.11 -9.57 16.73
N LYS A 549 7.71 -9.57 17.99
CA LYS A 549 6.70 -10.52 18.52
C LYS A 549 5.58 -9.76 19.19
N PRO A 550 4.36 -9.77 18.63
CA PRO A 550 3.19 -9.31 19.33
C PRO A 550 2.94 -10.24 20.53
N ASN A 551 3.04 -9.70 21.75
CA ASN A 551 2.75 -10.41 23.01
C ASN A 551 1.25 -10.51 23.23
#